data_ae69310c08536da4c2e0cf669dc2360b
#
_entry.id   ae69310c08536da4c2e0cf669dc2360b
#
_cell.length_a   1.000
_cell.length_b   1.000
_cell.length_c   1.000
_cell.angle_alpha   90.00
_cell.angle_beta   90.00
_cell.angle_gamma   90.00
#
_symmetry.space_group_name_H-M   'P 1'
#
loop_
_entity.id
_entity.type
_entity.pdbx_description
1 polymer ?
#
loop_
_entity_poly.entity_id
_entity_poly.type
_entity_poly.pdbx_seq_one_letter_code
_entity_poly.pdbx_strand_id
1 'polypeptide(L)'
;MKIKHLFVGCALMAGAILTGCCGASNPIEGENYSFKDGMIVFDEPARAAGQESMLGFAADPIPVVRVGFIGLGMRGPGAVERFTHLEGVEIKGLCDLEQSNVDKCQRILEGAGFPKAESYVGDEAYKQLCERDDVDLIYIATDWVNHVPIAVYAMEHGKHVAVEVPAAMNVAECWQLVDTSERTRRHCMMLENCVYDFFELTSLNMAQQGLFGEIVHAEGAYIHNLSDFWDSYHNNWRLDFNQKHRGDVYATHGFGPCCQALNIHRGNKLNYLVCMDSKSVNGLAKAKEKMGSTEFANGDHTVTLVKTEQGQTIEIQHNVYTPRPYNRLYQLTGTKGFANKYPIEGFTFMPGQISADILPEGAQIDPHSFVSNDVRAALMEAYKHPIHREIEDKAKQVGGHGGMDFVMDYRLVYCLQNGLPLDQDVYDAAEWSCIGELSATSAKHNSMPVAVPDFTRGDWNKLQGLKFAYK
;
A
#
# COMPACT_ATOMS: atom_id res chain seq x y z
N MET A 1 -52.42 56.75 30.65
CA MET A 1 -53.09 56.98 29.38
C MET A 1 -52.93 55.78 28.49
N LYS A 2 -54.00 55.12 28.32
CA LYS A 2 -54.43 53.91 27.58
C LYS A 2 -53.39 53.06 26.80
N ILE A 3 -53.21 51.87 27.30
CA ILE A 3 -52.70 50.62 26.70
C ILE A 3 -53.77 50.09 25.74
N LYS A 4 -53.36 49.66 24.54
CA LYS A 4 -54.19 48.76 23.72
C LYS A 4 -53.37 47.49 23.41
N HIS A 5 -53.86 46.38 23.96
CA HIS A 5 -53.47 44.99 23.60
C HIS A 5 -54.04 44.66 22.21
N LEU A 6 -53.25 43.92 21.44
CA LEU A 6 -53.78 43.15 20.31
C LEU A 6 -53.21 41.71 20.38
N PHE A 7 -54.09 40.80 20.71
CA PHE A 7 -53.92 39.36 20.56
C PHE A 7 -54.11 38.99 19.09
N VAL A 8 -53.21 38.19 18.53
CA VAL A 8 -53.53 37.38 17.33
C VAL A 8 -52.95 35.97 17.53
N GLY A 9 -53.81 35.05 17.26
CA GLY A 9 -53.95 33.71 17.63
C GLY A 9 -52.92 32.72 17.12
N CYS A 10 -52.81 31.69 17.93
CA CYS A 10 -52.22 30.40 17.58
C CYS A 10 -53.04 29.70 16.49
N ALA A 11 -52.35 29.24 15.44
CA ALA A 11 -52.86 28.19 14.59
C ALA A 11 -51.87 26.99 14.72
N LEU A 12 -52.38 25.96 15.38
CA LEU A 12 -51.80 24.62 15.32
C LEU A 12 -51.89 24.07 13.91
N MET A 13 -50.79 23.64 13.34
CA MET A 13 -50.79 22.60 12.32
C MET A 13 -49.94 21.45 12.79
N ALA A 14 -50.62 20.38 13.18
CA ALA A 14 -50.06 19.04 13.33
C ALA A 14 -49.96 18.38 11.95
N GLY A 15 -48.96 17.57 11.77
CA GLY A 15 -48.90 16.58 10.69
C GLY A 15 -47.81 16.80 9.67
N ALA A 16 -46.62 16.33 9.96
CA ALA A 16 -45.68 15.88 8.94
C ALA A 16 -45.21 14.48 9.29
N ILE A 17 -45.68 13.56 8.52
CA ILE A 17 -45.33 12.15 8.45
C ILE A 17 -43.83 12.05 8.17
N LEU A 18 -43.12 11.38 9.05
CA LEU A 18 -41.73 10.93 8.81
C LEU A 18 -41.78 9.88 7.70
N THR A 19 -41.67 10.29 6.46
CA THR A 19 -41.21 9.42 5.37
C THR A 19 -39.70 9.36 5.45
N GLY A 20 -39.17 8.16 5.59
CA GLY A 20 -37.74 7.91 5.60
C GLY A 20 -37.06 8.49 4.36
N CYS A 21 -36.20 9.46 4.59
CA CYS A 21 -35.30 9.98 3.55
C CYS A 21 -34.19 8.91 3.33
N CYS A 22 -34.27 8.19 2.23
CA CYS A 22 -33.05 7.78 1.55
C CYS A 22 -32.25 9.06 1.30
N GLY A 23 -31.11 9.24 1.97
CA GLY A 23 -30.31 10.45 1.86
C GLY A 23 -29.96 10.73 0.40
N ALA A 24 -30.45 11.85 -0.11
CA ALA A 24 -30.04 12.31 -1.43
C ALA A 24 -28.55 12.67 -1.38
N SER A 25 -27.75 12.14 -2.29
CA SER A 25 -26.37 12.59 -2.49
C SER A 25 -26.40 14.01 -3.07
N ASN A 26 -25.55 14.89 -2.53
CA ASN A 26 -25.34 16.23 -3.07
C ASN A 26 -24.02 16.24 -3.85
N PRO A 27 -24.04 16.03 -5.18
CA PRO A 27 -22.83 16.09 -6.00
C PRO A 27 -22.22 17.49 -5.95
N ILE A 28 -20.89 17.55 -5.99
CA ILE A 28 -20.14 18.80 -6.06
C ILE A 28 -19.66 18.96 -7.50
N GLU A 29 -19.97 20.09 -8.11
CA GLU A 29 -19.59 20.35 -9.50
C GLU A 29 -18.06 20.29 -9.67
N GLY A 30 -17.58 19.44 -10.58
CA GLY A 30 -16.18 19.26 -10.89
C GLY A 30 -15.40 18.31 -9.98
N GLU A 31 -16.03 17.69 -8.98
CA GLU A 31 -15.41 16.67 -8.11
C GLU A 31 -16.03 15.29 -8.41
N ASN A 32 -15.25 14.23 -8.16
CA ASN A 32 -15.66 12.83 -8.34
C ASN A 32 -16.25 12.21 -7.06
N TYR A 33 -16.78 13.03 -6.16
CA TYR A 33 -17.42 12.60 -4.92
C TYR A 33 -18.66 13.45 -4.59
N SER A 34 -19.45 12.95 -3.68
CA SER A 34 -20.67 13.59 -3.19
C SER A 34 -20.75 13.53 -1.65
N PHE A 35 -21.62 14.35 -1.05
CA PHE A 35 -21.95 14.25 0.37
C PHE A 35 -23.19 13.37 0.55
N LYS A 36 -23.09 12.35 1.39
CA LYS A 36 -24.19 11.46 1.72
C LYS A 36 -24.12 11.05 3.21
N ASP A 37 -25.21 11.20 3.94
CA ASP A 37 -25.37 10.80 5.35
C ASP A 37 -24.23 11.27 6.28
N GLY A 38 -23.69 12.48 6.04
CA GLY A 38 -22.62 13.07 6.83
C GLY A 38 -21.21 12.57 6.48
N MET A 39 -21.06 11.84 5.41
CA MET A 39 -19.78 11.39 4.86
C MET A 39 -19.57 11.88 3.43
N ILE A 40 -18.31 11.91 3.01
CA ILE A 40 -17.91 12.07 1.62
C ILE A 40 -17.85 10.68 1.00
N VAL A 41 -18.46 10.53 -0.17
CA VAL A 41 -18.55 9.25 -0.89
C VAL A 41 -18.08 9.45 -2.33
N PHE A 42 -17.06 8.70 -2.74
CA PHE A 42 -16.56 8.66 -4.11
C PHE A 42 -17.44 7.76 -4.97
N ASP A 43 -17.44 8.00 -6.28
CA ASP A 43 -18.15 7.16 -7.23
C ASP A 43 -17.50 5.77 -7.33
N GLU A 44 -18.34 4.73 -7.26
CA GLU A 44 -17.93 3.34 -7.44
C GLU A 44 -18.51 2.80 -8.75
N PRO A 45 -17.68 2.61 -9.79
CA PRO A 45 -18.17 2.07 -11.06
C PRO A 45 -18.56 0.59 -10.92
N ALA A 46 -19.70 0.23 -11.49
CA ALA A 46 -20.10 -1.17 -11.55
C ALA A 46 -19.13 -1.98 -12.44
N ARG A 47 -18.94 -3.28 -12.10
CA ARG A 47 -18.17 -4.18 -12.94
C ARG A 47 -18.81 -4.28 -14.32
N ALA A 48 -18.04 -4.03 -15.37
CA ALA A 48 -18.55 -4.10 -16.74
C ALA A 48 -18.84 -5.56 -17.15
N ALA A 49 -19.72 -5.74 -18.13
CA ALA A 49 -20.03 -7.07 -18.65
C ALA A 49 -18.76 -7.74 -19.23
N GLY A 50 -18.49 -8.96 -18.81
CA GLY A 50 -17.31 -9.74 -19.22
C GLY A 50 -16.05 -9.50 -18.37
N GLN A 51 -16.10 -8.59 -17.39
CA GLN A 51 -15.05 -8.49 -16.37
C GLN A 51 -15.29 -9.52 -15.27
N GLU A 52 -14.23 -10.09 -14.75
CA GLU A 52 -14.27 -11.07 -13.66
C GLU A 52 -13.37 -10.65 -12.50
N SER A 53 -13.79 -10.96 -11.27
CA SER A 53 -13.00 -10.69 -10.07
C SER A 53 -11.61 -11.31 -10.15
N MET A 54 -10.60 -10.56 -9.67
CA MET A 54 -9.22 -11.02 -9.57
C MET A 54 -8.91 -11.65 -8.19
N LEU A 55 -9.89 -11.74 -7.27
CA LEU A 55 -9.68 -12.39 -5.98
C LEU A 55 -9.30 -13.87 -6.17
N GLY A 56 -8.10 -14.22 -5.68
CA GLY A 56 -7.57 -15.57 -5.83
C GLY A 56 -7.23 -15.96 -7.28
N PHE A 57 -7.15 -14.99 -8.19
CA PHE A 57 -6.77 -15.25 -9.57
C PHE A 57 -5.36 -15.82 -9.65
N ALA A 58 -5.20 -16.87 -10.46
CA ALA A 58 -3.93 -17.47 -10.84
C ALA A 58 -3.84 -17.48 -12.36
N ALA A 59 -2.75 -16.97 -12.90
CA ALA A 59 -2.45 -17.04 -14.32
C ALA A 59 -1.91 -18.44 -14.69
N ASP A 60 -1.85 -18.75 -15.97
CA ASP A 60 -1.14 -19.94 -16.42
C ASP A 60 0.35 -19.86 -16.00
N PRO A 61 0.97 -21.00 -15.60
CA PRO A 61 2.36 -21.02 -15.18
C PRO A 61 3.30 -20.50 -16.28
N ILE A 62 4.26 -19.65 -15.87
CA ILE A 62 5.29 -19.10 -16.75
C ILE A 62 6.66 -19.61 -16.26
N PRO A 63 7.14 -20.78 -16.71
CA PRO A 63 8.34 -21.41 -16.16
C PRO A 63 9.60 -20.55 -16.21
N VAL A 64 9.70 -19.67 -17.23
CA VAL A 64 10.76 -18.66 -17.35
C VAL A 64 10.07 -17.30 -17.51
N VAL A 65 10.15 -16.47 -16.47
CA VAL A 65 9.55 -15.14 -16.46
C VAL A 65 10.44 -14.16 -17.21
N ARG A 66 9.94 -13.63 -18.34
CA ARG A 66 10.66 -12.69 -19.20
C ARG A 66 10.24 -11.26 -18.81
N VAL A 67 11.20 -10.48 -18.30
CA VAL A 67 10.93 -9.20 -17.63
C VAL A 67 11.43 -8.01 -18.47
N GLY A 68 10.59 -6.98 -18.57
CA GLY A 68 10.99 -5.64 -19.00
C GLY A 68 10.93 -4.66 -17.82
N PHE A 69 11.97 -3.86 -17.64
CA PHE A 69 12.04 -2.83 -16.59
C PHE A 69 11.83 -1.44 -17.19
N ILE A 70 10.94 -0.66 -16.57
CA ILE A 70 10.64 0.73 -16.96
C ILE A 70 10.86 1.64 -15.77
N GLY A 71 11.75 2.65 -15.93
CA GLY A 71 12.20 3.51 -14.83
C GLY A 71 13.44 2.95 -14.14
N LEU A 72 14.62 3.45 -14.55
CA LEU A 72 15.92 2.96 -14.08
C LEU A 72 16.69 4.04 -13.30
N GLY A 73 15.95 4.96 -12.70
CA GLY A 73 16.51 6.04 -11.87
C GLY A 73 16.99 5.54 -10.51
N MET A 74 16.26 5.87 -9.46
CA MET A 74 16.66 5.56 -8.08
C MET A 74 16.41 4.09 -7.68
N ARG A 75 15.20 3.56 -7.93
CA ARG A 75 14.78 2.20 -7.49
C ARG A 75 15.13 1.11 -8.51
N GLY A 76 14.98 1.42 -9.80
CA GLY A 76 15.13 0.46 -10.90
C GLY A 76 16.44 -0.33 -10.91
N PRO A 77 17.63 0.29 -10.77
CA PRO A 77 18.89 -0.44 -10.77
C PRO A 77 18.99 -1.53 -9.70
N GLY A 78 18.51 -1.24 -8.48
CA GLY A 78 18.46 -2.24 -7.41
C GLY A 78 17.48 -3.39 -7.71
N ALA A 79 16.37 -3.11 -8.40
CA ALA A 79 15.43 -4.15 -8.83
C ALA A 79 16.08 -5.03 -9.93
N VAL A 80 16.70 -4.44 -10.93
CA VAL A 80 17.45 -5.18 -11.97
C VAL A 80 18.49 -6.09 -11.34
N GLU A 81 19.27 -5.57 -10.37
CA GLU A 81 20.30 -6.37 -9.66
C GLU A 81 19.66 -7.55 -8.90
N ARG A 82 18.61 -7.33 -8.12
CA ARG A 82 17.94 -8.42 -7.38
C ARG A 82 17.40 -9.51 -8.30
N PHE A 83 16.83 -9.13 -9.46
CA PHE A 83 16.34 -10.10 -10.44
C PHE A 83 17.44 -10.98 -11.04
N THR A 84 18.70 -10.54 -11.08
CA THR A 84 19.83 -11.39 -11.50
C THR A 84 20.12 -12.54 -10.51
N HIS A 85 19.57 -12.49 -9.31
CA HIS A 85 19.70 -13.53 -8.30
C HIS A 85 18.51 -14.50 -8.24
N LEU A 86 17.48 -14.29 -9.10
CA LEU A 86 16.30 -15.16 -9.18
C LEU A 86 16.48 -16.23 -10.27
N GLU A 87 16.04 -17.45 -9.99
CA GLU A 87 16.05 -18.55 -10.95
C GLU A 87 14.87 -18.46 -11.92
N GLY A 88 15.06 -18.89 -13.16
CA GLY A 88 14.01 -18.89 -14.17
C GLY A 88 13.53 -17.49 -14.57
N VAL A 89 14.46 -16.53 -14.62
CA VAL A 89 14.20 -15.15 -15.06
C VAL A 89 15.09 -14.81 -16.25
N GLU A 90 14.52 -14.13 -17.24
CA GLU A 90 15.24 -13.49 -18.33
C GLU A 90 14.90 -12.00 -18.38
N ILE A 91 15.90 -11.14 -18.44
CA ILE A 91 15.70 -9.69 -18.55
C ILE A 91 15.80 -9.31 -20.04
N LYS A 92 14.64 -8.94 -20.61
CA LYS A 92 14.48 -8.72 -22.06
C LYS A 92 14.64 -7.26 -22.47
N GLY A 93 14.28 -6.32 -21.61
CA GLY A 93 14.28 -4.91 -21.94
C GLY A 93 14.53 -4.00 -20.76
N LEU A 94 15.22 -2.90 -21.02
CA LEU A 94 15.53 -1.82 -20.08
C LEU A 94 15.07 -0.50 -20.69
N CYS A 95 14.17 0.20 -20.01
CA CYS A 95 13.54 1.43 -20.49
C CYS A 95 13.70 2.57 -19.49
N ASP A 96 14.20 3.71 -19.94
CA ASP A 96 14.29 4.95 -19.14
C ASP A 96 14.26 6.18 -20.06
N LEU A 97 14.01 7.35 -19.50
CA LEU A 97 14.14 8.62 -20.20
C LEU A 97 15.60 8.91 -20.57
N GLU A 98 16.55 8.48 -19.72
CA GLU A 98 17.96 8.79 -19.80
C GLU A 98 18.79 7.56 -20.22
N GLN A 99 19.56 7.68 -21.32
CA GLN A 99 20.46 6.63 -21.78
C GLN A 99 21.45 6.18 -20.68
N SER A 100 21.93 7.11 -19.86
CA SER A 100 22.86 6.82 -18.77
C SER A 100 22.32 5.83 -17.72
N ASN A 101 21.01 5.86 -17.46
CA ASN A 101 20.32 4.93 -16.56
C ASN A 101 20.22 3.53 -17.18
N VAL A 102 19.90 3.45 -18.47
CA VAL A 102 19.91 2.19 -19.22
C VAL A 102 21.30 1.59 -19.23
N ASP A 103 22.35 2.37 -19.54
CA ASP A 103 23.74 1.91 -19.57
C ASP A 103 24.22 1.42 -18.19
N LYS A 104 23.76 2.06 -17.11
CA LYS A 104 24.03 1.61 -15.73
C LYS A 104 23.46 0.19 -15.49
N CYS A 105 22.22 -0.05 -15.88
CA CYS A 105 21.60 -1.35 -15.73
C CYS A 105 22.18 -2.41 -16.66
N GLN A 106 22.59 -2.05 -17.89
CA GLN A 106 23.35 -2.97 -18.76
C GLN A 106 24.65 -3.45 -18.10
N ARG A 107 25.39 -2.55 -17.41
CA ARG A 107 26.60 -2.96 -16.67
C ARG A 107 26.30 -3.89 -15.49
N ILE A 108 25.14 -3.73 -14.83
CA ILE A 108 24.69 -4.66 -13.79
C ILE A 108 24.49 -6.06 -14.40
N LEU A 109 23.78 -6.16 -15.54
CA LEU A 109 23.56 -7.42 -16.24
C LEU A 109 24.89 -8.08 -16.67
N GLU A 110 25.78 -7.30 -17.27
CA GLU A 110 27.12 -7.78 -17.67
C GLU A 110 27.92 -8.31 -16.47
N GLY A 111 27.94 -7.55 -15.37
CA GLY A 111 28.61 -7.96 -14.13
C GLY A 111 28.04 -9.24 -13.49
N ALA A 112 26.75 -9.50 -13.67
CA ALA A 112 26.06 -10.70 -13.22
C ALA A 112 26.12 -11.87 -14.24
N GLY A 113 26.73 -11.68 -15.41
CA GLY A 113 26.81 -12.69 -16.47
C GLY A 113 25.49 -12.90 -17.23
N PHE A 114 24.56 -11.97 -17.14
CA PHE A 114 23.32 -11.98 -17.92
C PHE A 114 23.52 -11.49 -19.34
N PRO A 115 22.74 -11.97 -20.31
CA PRO A 115 22.71 -11.41 -21.65
C PRO A 115 22.34 -9.93 -21.64
N LYS A 116 22.85 -9.17 -22.62
CA LYS A 116 22.44 -7.79 -22.82
C LYS A 116 20.95 -7.73 -23.14
N ALA A 117 20.21 -6.87 -22.42
CA ALA A 117 18.82 -6.61 -22.68
C ALA A 117 18.65 -5.54 -23.79
N GLU A 118 17.51 -5.51 -24.46
CA GLU A 118 17.19 -4.45 -25.43
C GLU A 118 17.03 -3.11 -24.70
N SER A 119 17.50 -2.03 -25.32
CA SER A 119 17.51 -0.69 -24.71
C SER A 119 16.45 0.19 -25.34
N TYR A 120 15.62 0.81 -24.52
CA TYR A 120 14.55 1.73 -24.90
C TYR A 120 14.78 3.06 -24.20
N VAL A 121 14.87 4.17 -24.95
CA VAL A 121 15.18 5.50 -24.39
C VAL A 121 14.21 6.53 -24.94
N GLY A 122 13.62 7.29 -24.03
CA GLY A 122 12.69 8.38 -24.33
C GLY A 122 11.29 8.15 -23.74
N ASP A 123 10.49 9.20 -23.83
CA ASP A 123 9.22 9.34 -23.13
C ASP A 123 8.19 8.25 -23.49
N GLU A 124 8.03 7.95 -24.78
CA GLU A 124 7.10 6.93 -25.29
C GLU A 124 7.75 5.55 -25.53
N ALA A 125 9.03 5.40 -25.20
CA ALA A 125 9.79 4.19 -25.50
C ALA A 125 9.29 2.95 -24.77
N TYR A 126 8.63 3.13 -23.61
CA TYR A 126 8.01 2.04 -22.84
C TYR A 126 6.95 1.28 -23.66
N LYS A 127 6.26 1.94 -24.61
CA LYS A 127 5.24 1.28 -25.45
C LYS A 127 5.85 0.17 -26.28
N GLN A 128 7.00 0.41 -26.90
CA GLN A 128 7.70 -0.60 -27.69
C GLN A 128 8.10 -1.81 -26.83
N LEU A 129 8.50 -1.60 -25.58
CA LEU A 129 8.82 -2.68 -24.66
C LEU A 129 7.56 -3.48 -24.26
N CYS A 130 6.45 -2.79 -23.98
CA CYS A 130 5.17 -3.43 -23.65
C CYS A 130 4.55 -4.23 -24.81
N GLU A 131 4.82 -3.85 -26.06
CA GLU A 131 4.31 -4.51 -27.28
C GLU A 131 5.07 -5.80 -27.67
N ARG A 132 6.17 -6.12 -26.99
CA ARG A 132 6.98 -7.30 -27.31
C ARG A 132 6.28 -8.61 -26.92
N ASP A 133 6.27 -9.59 -27.81
CA ASP A 133 5.72 -10.92 -27.56
C ASP A 133 6.61 -11.79 -26.64
N ASP A 134 7.89 -11.46 -26.50
CA ASP A 134 8.86 -12.17 -25.66
C ASP A 134 9.07 -11.51 -24.30
N VAL A 135 8.07 -10.76 -23.79
CA VAL A 135 8.00 -10.19 -22.45
C VAL A 135 6.71 -10.65 -21.79
N ASP A 136 6.78 -11.10 -20.54
CA ASP A 136 5.65 -11.58 -19.73
C ASP A 136 5.27 -10.61 -18.62
N LEU A 137 6.28 -9.96 -18.04
CA LEU A 137 6.16 -9.06 -16.89
C LEU A 137 6.79 -7.71 -17.17
N ILE A 138 6.08 -6.64 -16.88
CA ILE A 138 6.60 -5.27 -16.85
C ILE A 138 6.76 -4.85 -15.39
N TYR A 139 8.00 -4.49 -15.01
CA TYR A 139 8.37 -3.93 -13.71
C TYR A 139 8.49 -2.41 -13.85
N ILE A 140 7.65 -1.65 -13.14
CA ILE A 140 7.52 -0.19 -13.25
C ILE A 140 8.09 0.47 -12.02
N ALA A 141 9.11 1.32 -12.18
CA ALA A 141 9.77 2.08 -11.10
C ALA A 141 10.01 3.55 -11.52
N THR A 142 9.03 4.13 -12.20
CA THR A 142 9.03 5.54 -12.66
C THR A 142 8.64 6.51 -11.53
N ASP A 143 8.35 7.75 -11.86
CA ASP A 143 7.61 8.67 -10.99
C ASP A 143 6.14 8.25 -10.89
N TRP A 144 5.48 8.69 -9.81
CA TRP A 144 4.14 8.22 -9.45
C TRP A 144 3.06 8.47 -10.51
N VAL A 145 3.13 9.62 -11.19
CA VAL A 145 2.11 10.00 -12.19
C VAL A 145 2.14 9.11 -13.45
N ASN A 146 3.24 8.41 -13.69
CA ASN A 146 3.41 7.50 -14.82
C ASN A 146 3.09 6.03 -14.47
N HIS A 147 2.87 5.68 -13.21
CA HIS A 147 2.58 4.31 -12.79
C HIS A 147 1.36 3.73 -13.50
N VAL A 148 0.21 4.39 -13.39
CA VAL A 148 -1.07 3.88 -13.94
C VAL A 148 -1.10 3.90 -15.47
N PRO A 149 -0.69 4.98 -16.17
CA PRO A 149 -0.65 4.96 -17.64
C PRO A 149 0.18 3.80 -18.21
N ILE A 150 1.35 3.54 -17.63
CA ILE A 150 2.23 2.45 -18.06
C ILE A 150 1.64 1.09 -17.70
N ALA A 151 1.12 0.92 -16.47
CA ALA A 151 0.51 -0.34 -16.02
C ALA A 151 -0.70 -0.74 -16.86
N VAL A 152 -1.58 0.20 -17.16
CA VAL A 152 -2.75 -0.01 -18.02
C VAL A 152 -2.29 -0.42 -19.43
N TYR A 153 -1.36 0.33 -20.02
CA TYR A 153 -0.84 0.02 -21.36
C TYR A 153 -0.22 -1.39 -21.40
N ALA A 154 0.59 -1.74 -20.41
CA ALA A 154 1.22 -3.06 -20.31
C ALA A 154 0.16 -4.19 -20.21
N MET A 155 -0.84 -4.05 -19.33
CA MET A 155 -1.89 -5.05 -19.19
C MET A 155 -2.74 -5.19 -20.45
N GLU A 156 -3.04 -4.10 -21.16
CA GLU A 156 -3.74 -4.10 -22.45
C GLU A 156 -2.96 -4.82 -23.56
N HIS A 157 -1.62 -4.84 -23.46
CA HIS A 157 -0.73 -5.60 -24.35
C HIS A 157 -0.38 -6.99 -23.79
N GLY A 158 -1.19 -7.49 -22.84
CA GLY A 158 -1.10 -8.87 -22.35
C GLY A 158 0.00 -9.14 -21.34
N LYS A 159 0.61 -8.10 -20.72
CA LYS A 159 1.68 -8.26 -19.73
C LYS A 159 1.12 -8.30 -18.31
N HIS A 160 1.71 -9.10 -17.44
CA HIS A 160 1.59 -8.90 -16.00
C HIS A 160 2.37 -7.66 -15.59
N VAL A 161 1.95 -7.03 -14.49
CA VAL A 161 2.54 -5.78 -14.00
C VAL A 161 2.98 -5.93 -12.55
N ALA A 162 4.16 -5.41 -12.28
CA ALA A 162 4.64 -5.11 -10.94
C ALA A 162 4.99 -3.61 -10.91
N VAL A 163 4.37 -2.84 -10.01
CA VAL A 163 4.50 -1.39 -9.97
C VAL A 163 4.94 -0.90 -8.59
N GLU A 164 5.93 -0.01 -8.53
CA GLU A 164 6.42 0.60 -7.30
C GLU A 164 5.31 1.40 -6.57
N VAL A 165 5.53 1.61 -5.30
CA VAL A 165 4.58 2.25 -4.39
C VAL A 165 4.57 3.79 -4.48
N PRO A 166 3.40 4.40 -4.38
CA PRO A 166 2.05 3.84 -4.49
C PRO A 166 1.69 3.51 -5.95
N ALA A 167 0.83 2.52 -6.15
CA ALA A 167 0.47 2.09 -7.50
C ALA A 167 -0.37 3.12 -8.26
N ALA A 168 -1.17 3.91 -7.54
CA ALA A 168 -2.05 4.95 -8.08
C ALA A 168 -2.06 6.16 -7.14
N MET A 169 -2.44 7.32 -7.67
CA MET A 169 -2.43 8.58 -6.92
C MET A 169 -3.83 9.11 -6.56
N ASN A 170 -4.87 8.53 -7.14
CA ASN A 170 -6.25 8.91 -6.89
C ASN A 170 -7.21 7.73 -7.10
N VAL A 171 -8.46 7.87 -6.65
CA VAL A 171 -9.48 6.82 -6.71
C VAL A 171 -9.83 6.42 -8.15
N ALA A 172 -9.84 7.38 -9.09
CA ALA A 172 -10.10 7.09 -10.48
C ALA A 172 -9.01 6.20 -11.10
N GLU A 173 -7.75 6.47 -10.79
CA GLU A 173 -6.61 5.64 -11.18
C GLU A 173 -6.66 4.25 -10.55
N CYS A 174 -7.06 4.14 -9.27
CA CYS A 174 -7.27 2.85 -8.61
C CYS A 174 -8.29 2.01 -9.39
N TRP A 175 -9.42 2.60 -9.79
CA TRP A 175 -10.43 1.93 -10.61
C TRP A 175 -9.90 1.55 -12.00
N GLN A 176 -9.05 2.37 -12.63
CA GLN A 176 -8.43 2.02 -13.90
C GLN A 176 -7.55 0.77 -13.79
N LEU A 177 -6.76 0.63 -12.72
CA LEU A 177 -5.96 -0.57 -12.49
C LEU A 177 -6.86 -1.80 -12.29
N VAL A 178 -7.87 -1.70 -11.44
CA VAL A 178 -8.82 -2.80 -11.15
C VAL A 178 -9.55 -3.22 -12.42
N ASP A 179 -10.18 -2.28 -13.14
CA ASP A 179 -10.95 -2.57 -14.34
C ASP A 179 -10.09 -3.18 -15.46
N THR A 180 -8.87 -2.67 -15.61
CA THR A 180 -7.94 -3.21 -16.62
C THR A 180 -7.48 -4.62 -16.26
N SER A 181 -7.13 -4.86 -15.00
CA SER A 181 -6.73 -6.18 -14.52
C SER A 181 -7.85 -7.20 -14.64
N GLU A 182 -9.09 -6.86 -14.22
CA GLU A 182 -10.28 -7.71 -14.36
C GLU A 182 -10.62 -8.02 -15.82
N ARG A 183 -10.49 -7.04 -16.73
CA ARG A 183 -10.79 -7.18 -18.14
C ARG A 183 -9.74 -7.99 -18.90
N THR A 184 -8.46 -7.74 -18.63
CA THR A 184 -7.35 -8.37 -19.37
C THR A 184 -6.90 -9.70 -18.74
N ARG A 185 -7.34 -10.01 -17.54
CA ARG A 185 -6.88 -11.15 -16.74
C ARG A 185 -5.36 -11.15 -16.60
N ARG A 186 -4.80 -9.97 -16.25
CA ARG A 186 -3.37 -9.80 -15.97
C ARG A 186 -3.19 -9.37 -14.52
N HIS A 187 -2.21 -9.96 -13.84
CA HIS A 187 -1.82 -9.52 -12.51
C HIS A 187 -1.33 -8.08 -12.54
N CYS A 188 -1.70 -7.31 -11.54
CA CYS A 188 -1.14 -6.02 -11.23
C CYS A 188 -0.79 -6.02 -9.74
N MET A 189 0.49 -6.21 -9.42
CA MET A 189 1.01 -6.22 -8.06
C MET A 189 1.65 -4.88 -7.75
N MET A 190 1.22 -4.24 -6.66
CA MET A 190 2.00 -3.15 -6.09
C MET A 190 3.18 -3.72 -5.30
N LEU A 191 4.35 -3.13 -5.45
CA LEU A 191 5.59 -3.59 -4.84
C LEU A 191 5.75 -3.07 -3.41
N GLU A 192 4.76 -3.37 -2.56
CA GLU A 192 4.80 -3.03 -1.14
C GLU A 192 5.69 -4.03 -0.39
N ASN A 193 6.91 -3.61 -0.10
CA ASN A 193 7.95 -4.46 0.44
C ASN A 193 7.82 -4.75 1.94
N CYS A 194 7.19 -3.83 2.72
CA CYS A 194 7.10 -3.99 4.17
C CYS A 194 6.30 -5.22 4.60
N VAL A 195 5.33 -5.67 3.78
CA VAL A 195 4.57 -6.90 4.05
C VAL A 195 5.44 -8.16 4.00
N TYR A 196 6.66 -8.08 3.47
CA TYR A 196 7.64 -9.17 3.41
C TYR A 196 8.80 -9.02 4.41
N ASP A 197 8.76 -8.01 5.27
CA ASP A 197 9.76 -7.87 6.33
C ASP A 197 9.65 -9.01 7.36
N PHE A 198 10.77 -9.35 7.97
CA PHE A 198 10.87 -10.49 8.88
C PHE A 198 9.97 -10.37 10.10
N PHE A 199 9.83 -9.17 10.65
CA PHE A 199 8.97 -8.94 11.81
C PHE A 199 7.48 -8.96 11.40
N GLU A 200 7.11 -8.29 10.32
CA GLU A 200 5.73 -8.21 9.83
C GLU A 200 5.20 -9.60 9.45
N LEU A 201 5.95 -10.39 8.68
CA LEU A 201 5.53 -11.74 8.33
C LEU A 201 5.46 -12.69 9.54
N THR A 202 6.41 -12.57 10.50
CA THR A 202 6.35 -13.37 11.71
C THR A 202 5.16 -12.99 12.58
N SER A 203 4.89 -11.69 12.74
CA SER A 203 3.72 -11.19 13.46
C SER A 203 2.41 -11.58 12.78
N LEU A 204 2.36 -11.55 11.44
CA LEU A 204 1.22 -12.03 10.67
C LEU A 204 0.98 -13.53 10.92
N ASN A 205 2.02 -14.35 10.90
CA ASN A 205 1.91 -15.79 11.21
C ASN A 205 1.43 -16.03 12.65
N MET A 206 1.91 -15.24 13.62
CA MET A 206 1.39 -15.27 15.01
C MET A 206 -0.10 -14.88 15.07
N ALA A 207 -0.50 -13.84 14.33
CA ALA A 207 -1.89 -13.39 14.26
C ALA A 207 -2.81 -14.48 13.68
N GLN A 208 -2.39 -15.11 12.58
CA GLN A 208 -3.14 -16.20 11.94
C GLN A 208 -3.25 -17.44 12.82
N GLN A 209 -2.31 -17.66 13.73
CA GLN A 209 -2.38 -18.73 14.75
C GLN A 209 -3.09 -18.31 16.03
N GLY A 210 -3.65 -17.09 16.09
CA GLY A 210 -4.47 -16.60 17.18
C GLY A 210 -3.71 -16.16 18.43
N LEU A 211 -2.38 -15.95 18.36
CA LEU A 211 -1.60 -15.55 19.53
C LEU A 211 -2.03 -14.19 20.10
N PHE A 212 -2.43 -13.26 19.25
CA PHE A 212 -2.89 -11.94 19.69
C PHE A 212 -4.36 -11.94 20.12
N GLY A 213 -5.08 -13.07 19.97
CA GLY A 213 -6.53 -13.09 20.10
C GLY A 213 -7.21 -12.35 18.95
N GLU A 214 -8.31 -11.64 19.24
CA GLU A 214 -8.95 -10.75 18.28
C GLU A 214 -8.16 -9.44 18.19
N ILE A 215 -7.70 -9.06 16.99
CA ILE A 215 -7.02 -7.78 16.78
C ILE A 215 -8.10 -6.70 16.72
N VAL A 216 -7.94 -5.68 17.54
CA VAL A 216 -8.90 -4.57 17.67
C VAL A 216 -8.38 -3.25 17.11
N HIS A 217 -7.04 -3.13 17.04
CA HIS A 217 -6.37 -1.92 16.53
C HIS A 217 -5.02 -2.26 15.90
N ALA A 218 -4.66 -1.51 14.86
CA ALA A 218 -3.35 -1.57 14.25
C ALA A 218 -2.80 -0.15 14.03
N GLU A 219 -1.48 0.00 14.06
CA GLU A 219 -0.82 1.27 13.76
C GLU A 219 0.28 1.05 12.72
N GLY A 220 0.36 1.99 11.77
CA GLY A 220 1.39 2.00 10.75
C GLY A 220 1.95 3.40 10.53
N ALA A 221 3.17 3.50 10.00
CA ALA A 221 3.73 4.81 9.68
C ALA A 221 4.77 4.73 8.56
N TYR A 222 4.91 5.86 7.85
CA TYR A 222 6.11 6.18 7.09
C TYR A 222 6.70 7.50 7.58
N ILE A 223 7.70 7.38 8.45
CA ILE A 223 8.43 8.51 9.03
C ILE A 223 9.88 8.39 8.58
N HIS A 224 10.25 9.19 7.59
CA HIS A 224 11.55 9.13 6.94
C HIS A 224 11.99 10.54 6.53
N ASN A 225 12.85 11.18 7.32
CA ASN A 225 13.40 12.46 6.90
C ASN A 225 14.15 12.31 5.58
N LEU A 226 13.62 12.92 4.52
CA LEU A 226 14.17 12.85 3.16
C LEU A 226 15.19 13.95 2.85
N SER A 227 15.74 14.64 3.84
CA SER A 227 16.69 15.75 3.62
C SER A 227 17.84 15.38 2.70
N ASP A 228 18.38 14.16 2.84
CA ASP A 228 19.53 13.67 2.06
C ASP A 228 19.11 13.05 0.71
N PHE A 229 17.80 12.92 0.45
CA PHE A 229 17.28 12.22 -0.72
C PHE A 229 16.60 13.13 -1.75
N TRP A 230 16.25 14.38 -1.39
CA TRP A 230 15.51 15.26 -2.30
C TRP A 230 16.20 15.47 -3.65
N ASP A 231 17.54 15.49 -3.69
CA ASP A 231 18.32 15.62 -4.93
C ASP A 231 18.36 14.34 -5.78
N SER A 232 17.91 13.22 -5.26
CA SER A 232 17.83 11.93 -5.97
C SER A 232 16.58 11.81 -6.86
N TYR A 233 15.60 12.67 -6.66
CA TYR A 233 14.38 12.67 -7.46
C TYR A 233 14.56 13.55 -8.70
N HIS A 234 14.58 12.92 -9.87
CA HIS A 234 14.72 13.60 -11.15
C HIS A 234 13.73 14.78 -11.27
N ASN A 235 14.22 15.97 -11.62
CA ASN A 235 13.40 17.19 -11.71
C ASN A 235 12.55 17.50 -10.49
N ASN A 236 12.96 17.06 -9.29
CA ASN A 236 12.22 17.25 -8.03
C ASN A 236 10.76 16.74 -8.06
N TRP A 237 10.42 15.75 -8.89
CA TRP A 237 9.05 15.31 -9.14
C TRP A 237 8.28 14.99 -7.84
N ARG A 238 8.93 14.38 -6.84
CA ARG A 238 8.26 14.03 -5.57
C ARG A 238 7.93 15.26 -4.74
N LEU A 239 8.85 16.24 -4.71
CA LEU A 239 8.62 17.49 -3.99
C LEU A 239 7.54 18.34 -4.68
N ASP A 240 7.52 18.37 -6.03
CA ASP A 240 6.48 19.02 -6.82
C ASP A 240 5.12 18.37 -6.61
N PHE A 241 5.06 17.04 -6.54
CA PHE A 241 3.84 16.32 -6.20
C PHE A 241 3.32 16.71 -4.80
N ASN A 242 4.17 16.64 -3.79
CA ASN A 242 3.81 16.98 -2.41
C ASN A 242 3.43 18.46 -2.24
N GLN A 243 3.99 19.37 -3.07
CA GLN A 243 3.60 20.76 -3.10
C GLN A 243 2.13 20.94 -3.48
N LYS A 244 1.59 20.09 -4.33
CA LYS A 244 0.23 20.17 -4.88
C LYS A 244 -0.79 19.36 -4.11
N HIS A 245 -0.35 18.38 -3.30
CA HIS A 245 -1.23 17.43 -2.63
C HIS A 245 -1.03 17.45 -1.11
N ARG A 246 -2.13 17.52 -0.37
CA ARG A 246 -2.13 17.37 1.10
C ARG A 246 -2.48 15.93 1.51
N GLY A 247 -2.61 15.68 2.80
CA GLY A 247 -2.96 14.37 3.34
C GLY A 247 -1.77 13.38 3.37
N ASP A 248 -2.08 12.11 3.46
CA ASP A 248 -1.11 11.02 3.52
C ASP A 248 -0.74 10.54 2.11
N VAL A 249 0.18 11.25 1.48
CA VAL A 249 0.61 10.96 0.09
C VAL A 249 1.43 9.68 -0.06
N TYR A 250 1.76 8.99 1.04
CA TYR A 250 2.61 7.78 0.99
C TYR A 250 2.31 6.81 2.15
N ALA A 251 1.05 6.37 2.24
CA ALA A 251 0.54 5.51 3.32
C ALA A 251 1.03 4.06 3.27
N THR A 252 1.34 3.55 2.08
CA THR A 252 1.40 2.12 1.76
C THR A 252 2.28 1.28 2.70
N HIS A 253 3.47 1.76 3.06
CA HIS A 253 4.42 1.01 3.89
C HIS A 253 3.94 0.75 5.33
N GLY A 254 3.15 1.65 5.90
CA GLY A 254 2.53 1.42 7.20
C GLY A 254 1.18 0.72 7.07
N PHE A 255 0.46 1.01 6.00
CA PHE A 255 -0.92 0.56 5.83
C PHE A 255 -1.04 -0.89 5.33
N GLY A 256 -0.22 -1.29 4.35
CA GLY A 256 -0.25 -2.63 3.77
C GLY A 256 -0.13 -3.76 4.80
N PRO A 257 0.90 -3.77 5.66
CA PRO A 257 1.03 -4.78 6.70
C PRO A 257 -0.15 -4.83 7.67
N CYS A 258 -0.72 -3.66 8.03
CA CYS A 258 -1.93 -3.59 8.87
C CYS A 258 -3.14 -4.21 8.15
N CYS A 259 -3.34 -3.90 6.87
CA CYS A 259 -4.42 -4.46 6.06
C CYS A 259 -4.32 -5.99 5.95
N GLN A 260 -3.12 -6.52 5.75
CA GLN A 260 -2.89 -7.97 5.71
C GLN A 260 -3.24 -8.64 7.04
N ALA A 261 -2.80 -8.07 8.17
CA ALA A 261 -3.10 -8.59 9.50
C ALA A 261 -4.60 -8.56 9.84
N LEU A 262 -5.34 -7.60 9.28
CA LEU A 262 -6.79 -7.44 9.45
C LEU A 262 -7.62 -8.12 8.35
N ASN A 263 -7.00 -8.88 7.46
CA ASN A 263 -7.63 -9.61 6.37
C ASN A 263 -8.52 -8.74 5.45
N ILE A 264 -8.08 -7.52 5.13
CA ILE A 264 -8.82 -6.62 4.26
C ILE A 264 -9.01 -7.30 2.89
N HIS A 265 -10.20 -7.18 2.29
CA HIS A 265 -10.82 -7.89 1.16
C HIS A 265 -10.66 -9.43 1.18
N ARG A 266 -10.36 -10.00 2.36
CA ARG A 266 -10.28 -11.46 2.61
C ARG A 266 -11.09 -11.85 3.84
N GLY A 267 -12.32 -11.34 3.93
CA GLY A 267 -13.26 -11.51 5.05
C GLY A 267 -13.51 -10.23 5.86
N ASN A 268 -12.84 -9.13 5.52
CA ASN A 268 -13.02 -7.81 6.10
C ASN A 268 -12.87 -6.74 5.00
N LYS A 269 -13.28 -5.50 5.25
CA LYS A 269 -13.06 -4.36 4.34
C LYS A 269 -12.85 -3.07 5.12
N LEU A 270 -12.28 -2.08 4.44
CA LEU A 270 -12.22 -0.72 4.93
C LEU A 270 -13.62 -0.10 4.82
N ASN A 271 -14.00 0.74 5.81
CA ASN A 271 -15.32 1.37 5.82
C ASN A 271 -15.20 2.87 5.54
N TYR A 272 -14.54 3.61 6.44
CA TYR A 272 -14.29 5.04 6.26
C TYR A 272 -13.02 5.48 6.96
N LEU A 273 -12.52 6.66 6.59
CA LEU A 273 -11.38 7.29 7.25
C LEU A 273 -11.65 8.75 7.60
N VAL A 274 -10.84 9.27 8.52
CA VAL A 274 -10.68 10.71 8.80
C VAL A 274 -9.19 11.05 8.82
N CYS A 275 -8.83 12.26 8.37
CA CYS A 275 -7.44 12.71 8.33
C CYS A 275 -7.29 14.12 8.88
N MET A 276 -6.19 14.34 9.61
CA MET A 276 -5.68 15.65 10.00
C MET A 276 -4.25 15.80 9.54
N ASP A 277 -3.91 16.98 9.04
CA ASP A 277 -2.55 17.37 8.70
C ASP A 277 -2.09 18.59 9.51
N SER A 278 -0.80 18.65 9.79
CA SER A 278 -0.17 19.81 10.40
C SER A 278 0.06 20.91 9.36
N LYS A 279 0.45 22.11 9.80
CA LYS A 279 0.96 23.14 8.90
C LYS A 279 2.23 22.66 8.18
N SER A 280 2.45 23.15 6.96
CA SER A 280 3.70 23.00 6.22
C SER A 280 4.72 24.06 6.64
N VAL A 281 5.82 23.65 7.23
CA VAL A 281 6.94 24.53 7.59
C VAL A 281 8.21 24.10 6.86
N ASN A 282 8.65 22.86 7.09
CA ASN A 282 9.86 22.32 6.48
C ASN A 282 9.63 21.95 5.01
N GLY A 283 8.44 21.41 4.66
CA GLY A 283 8.05 21.16 3.27
C GLY A 283 8.08 22.43 2.43
N LEU A 284 7.45 23.51 2.92
CA LEU A 284 7.48 24.82 2.27
C LEU A 284 8.89 25.38 2.15
N ALA A 285 9.71 25.28 3.20
CA ALA A 285 11.10 25.76 3.19
C ALA A 285 11.92 25.00 2.12
N LYS A 286 11.75 23.69 2.02
CA LYS A 286 12.42 22.86 1.01
C LYS A 286 11.95 23.18 -0.41
N ALA A 287 10.66 23.35 -0.63
CA ALA A 287 10.11 23.73 -1.93
C ALA A 287 10.58 25.13 -2.36
N LYS A 288 10.67 26.06 -1.42
CA LYS A 288 11.25 27.37 -1.70
C LYS A 288 12.72 27.30 -2.09
N GLU A 289 13.51 26.49 -1.40
CA GLU A 289 14.94 26.26 -1.69
C GLU A 289 15.15 25.65 -3.09
N LYS A 290 14.40 24.58 -3.41
CA LYS A 290 14.62 23.78 -4.60
C LYS A 290 13.90 24.31 -5.86
N MET A 291 12.72 24.91 -5.71
CA MET A 291 11.84 25.27 -6.80
C MET A 291 11.38 26.75 -6.75
N GLY A 292 11.81 27.53 -5.78
CA GLY A 292 11.38 28.93 -5.60
C GLY A 292 9.90 29.08 -5.18
N SER A 293 9.27 28.03 -4.70
CA SER A 293 7.84 28.00 -4.36
C SER A 293 7.50 28.83 -3.15
N THR A 294 6.30 29.44 -3.15
CA THR A 294 5.75 30.21 -2.04
C THR A 294 4.57 29.50 -1.36
N GLU A 295 4.13 28.36 -1.91
CA GLU A 295 3.01 27.56 -1.42
C GLU A 295 3.39 26.08 -1.35
N PHE A 296 2.82 25.37 -0.39
CA PHE A 296 3.04 23.93 -0.21
C PHE A 296 1.86 23.31 0.50
N ALA A 297 1.18 22.38 -0.15
CA ALA A 297 -0.07 21.80 0.35
C ALA A 297 0.15 20.70 1.40
N ASN A 298 1.19 19.85 1.23
CA ASN A 298 1.41 18.73 2.14
C ASN A 298 1.84 19.20 3.54
N GLY A 299 1.14 18.78 4.57
CA GLY A 299 1.53 19.04 5.96
C GLY A 299 2.85 18.35 6.31
N ASP A 300 3.64 18.95 7.22
CA ASP A 300 4.88 18.32 7.67
C ASP A 300 4.61 16.96 8.38
N HIS A 301 3.39 16.78 8.91
CA HIS A 301 2.93 15.54 9.54
C HIS A 301 1.44 15.34 9.29
N THR A 302 1.05 14.10 8.97
CA THR A 302 -0.35 13.69 8.84
C THR A 302 -0.67 12.52 9.75
N VAL A 303 -1.92 12.46 10.22
CA VAL A 303 -2.50 11.34 10.94
C VAL A 303 -3.82 10.98 10.29
N THR A 304 -3.95 9.73 9.88
CA THR A 304 -5.16 9.18 9.28
C THR A 304 -5.68 8.03 10.15
N LEU A 305 -6.95 8.09 10.53
CA LEU A 305 -7.65 7.04 11.26
C LEU A 305 -8.63 6.37 10.32
N VAL A 306 -8.53 5.05 10.20
CA VAL A 306 -9.39 4.22 9.34
C VAL A 306 -10.21 3.27 10.19
N LYS A 307 -11.49 3.12 9.85
CA LYS A 307 -12.42 2.14 10.45
C LYS A 307 -12.67 1.01 9.48
N THR A 308 -12.62 -0.24 9.97
CA THR A 308 -13.00 -1.41 9.17
C THR A 308 -14.45 -1.80 9.39
N GLU A 309 -14.99 -2.62 8.49
CA GLU A 309 -16.36 -3.15 8.58
C GLU A 309 -16.56 -4.01 9.84
N GLN A 310 -15.56 -4.80 10.23
CA GLN A 310 -15.60 -5.62 11.44
C GLN A 310 -15.34 -4.83 12.73
N GLY A 311 -15.15 -3.51 12.63
CA GLY A 311 -15.07 -2.63 13.80
C GLY A 311 -13.66 -2.36 14.31
N GLN A 312 -12.61 -2.90 13.70
CA GLN A 312 -11.23 -2.55 14.04
C GLN A 312 -10.89 -1.13 13.58
N THR A 313 -9.82 -0.58 14.12
CA THR A 313 -9.27 0.72 13.72
C THR A 313 -7.82 0.59 13.28
N ILE A 314 -7.42 1.44 12.32
CA ILE A 314 -6.02 1.56 11.88
C ILE A 314 -5.62 3.03 12.01
N GLU A 315 -4.48 3.31 12.65
CA GLU A 315 -3.86 4.63 12.63
C GLU A 315 -2.67 4.62 11.68
N ILE A 316 -2.59 5.62 10.79
CA ILE A 316 -1.47 5.80 9.87
C ILE A 316 -0.86 7.18 10.06
N GLN A 317 0.48 7.24 10.13
CA GLN A 317 1.23 8.49 10.22
C GLN A 317 2.19 8.63 9.03
N HIS A 318 2.26 9.83 8.47
CA HIS A 318 3.22 10.19 7.43
C HIS A 318 4.02 11.43 7.83
N ASN A 319 5.36 11.38 7.68
CA ASN A 319 6.24 12.52 7.92
C ASN A 319 7.57 12.32 7.19
N VAL A 320 7.90 13.23 6.25
CA VAL A 320 9.14 13.15 5.47
C VAL A 320 10.00 14.41 5.54
N TYR A 321 9.58 15.40 6.33
CA TYR A 321 10.23 16.71 6.36
C TYR A 321 10.93 17.04 7.67
N THR A 322 10.59 16.36 8.77
CA THR A 322 11.12 16.72 10.09
C THR A 322 12.21 15.77 10.55
N PRO A 323 13.14 16.23 11.42
CA PRO A 323 14.22 15.39 11.93
C PRO A 323 13.71 14.40 13.00
N ARG A 324 12.91 13.43 12.57
CA ARG A 324 12.51 12.29 13.39
C ARG A 324 13.37 11.07 13.04
N PRO A 325 13.71 10.21 14.03
CA PRO A 325 14.32 8.91 13.72
C PRO A 325 13.49 8.14 12.70
N TYR A 326 14.17 7.44 11.79
CA TYR A 326 13.52 6.57 10.82
C TYR A 326 12.57 5.60 11.52
N ASN A 327 11.33 5.51 11.00
CA ASN A 327 10.31 4.70 11.62
C ASN A 327 9.29 4.24 10.55
N ARG A 328 9.21 2.94 10.33
CA ARG A 328 8.12 2.27 9.62
C ARG A 328 7.30 1.52 10.66
N LEU A 329 6.60 2.27 11.50
CA LEU A 329 5.79 1.72 12.59
C LEU A 329 4.90 0.60 12.07
N TYR A 330 4.90 -0.49 12.80
CA TYR A 330 3.93 -1.56 12.66
C TYR A 330 3.58 -2.04 14.06
N GLN A 331 2.32 -1.88 14.42
CA GLN A 331 1.77 -2.35 15.69
C GLN A 331 0.48 -3.13 15.48
N LEU A 332 0.30 -4.17 16.25
CA LEU A 332 -0.96 -4.91 16.36
C LEU A 332 -1.35 -4.97 17.82
N THR A 333 -2.55 -4.48 18.14
CA THR A 333 -3.17 -4.58 19.47
C THR A 333 -4.31 -5.58 19.42
N GLY A 334 -4.13 -6.70 20.10
CA GLY A 334 -5.13 -7.74 20.22
C GLY A 334 -5.61 -7.95 21.65
N THR A 335 -6.66 -8.74 21.83
CA THR A 335 -7.24 -9.02 23.16
C THR A 335 -6.36 -9.88 24.06
N LYS A 336 -5.32 -10.53 23.50
CA LYS A 336 -4.43 -11.44 24.23
C LYS A 336 -2.94 -11.15 24.01
N GLY A 337 -2.59 -10.26 23.09
CA GLY A 337 -1.21 -9.94 22.79
C GLY A 337 -1.07 -8.64 22.00
N PHE A 338 0.16 -8.18 21.95
CA PHE A 338 0.58 -6.95 21.30
C PHE A 338 1.90 -7.17 20.57
N ALA A 339 2.03 -6.61 19.37
CA ALA A 339 3.27 -6.57 18.61
C ALA A 339 3.65 -5.14 18.32
N ASN A 340 4.94 -4.81 18.39
CA ASN A 340 5.47 -3.48 18.06
C ASN A 340 6.84 -3.60 17.40
N LYS A 341 7.03 -2.92 16.25
CA LYS A 341 8.32 -2.91 15.57
C LYS A 341 9.18 -1.70 15.92
N TYR A 342 8.61 -0.51 15.98
CA TYR A 342 9.33 0.75 16.22
C TYR A 342 8.72 1.53 17.39
N PRO A 343 9.51 2.24 18.21
CA PRO A 343 10.97 2.30 18.20
C PRO A 343 11.65 1.07 18.83
N ILE A 344 10.89 0.21 19.50
CA ILE A 344 11.37 -1.02 20.15
C ILE A 344 10.66 -2.21 19.50
N GLU A 345 11.43 -3.12 18.92
CA GLU A 345 10.88 -4.37 18.40
C GLU A 345 10.58 -5.34 19.55
N GLY A 346 9.33 -5.75 19.68
CA GLY A 346 8.93 -6.62 20.77
C GLY A 346 7.47 -7.03 20.77
N PHE A 347 7.15 -7.92 21.71
CA PHE A 347 5.82 -8.46 21.92
C PHE A 347 5.44 -8.33 23.39
N THR A 348 4.12 -8.30 23.65
CA THR A 348 3.54 -8.44 25.00
C THR A 348 2.38 -9.43 24.91
N PHE A 349 2.21 -10.30 25.92
CA PHE A 349 1.14 -11.28 25.92
C PHE A 349 0.48 -11.40 27.29
N MET A 350 -0.78 -11.86 27.29
CA MET A 350 -1.41 -12.32 28.51
C MET A 350 -0.72 -13.60 29.00
N PRO A 351 -0.61 -13.82 30.34
CA PRO A 351 -0.06 -15.05 30.89
C PRO A 351 -0.78 -16.29 30.35
N GLY A 352 0.00 -17.32 29.99
CA GLY A 352 -0.51 -18.56 29.42
C GLY A 352 -0.88 -18.53 27.94
N GLN A 353 -0.64 -17.41 27.24
CA GLN A 353 -0.91 -17.31 25.82
C GLN A 353 0.18 -17.98 24.96
N ILE A 354 1.43 -17.99 25.43
CA ILE A 354 2.54 -18.65 24.76
C ILE A 354 2.65 -20.08 25.31
N SER A 355 2.83 -21.04 24.43
CA SER A 355 3.03 -22.44 24.81
C SER A 355 4.34 -22.63 25.60
N ALA A 356 4.31 -23.48 26.64
CA ALA A 356 5.43 -23.66 27.55
C ALA A 356 6.68 -24.29 26.89
N ASP A 357 6.52 -25.00 25.78
CA ASP A 357 7.62 -25.58 25.01
C ASP A 357 8.39 -24.52 24.17
N ILE A 358 7.81 -23.35 23.96
CA ILE A 358 8.47 -22.22 23.29
C ILE A 358 9.21 -21.34 24.30
N LEU A 359 8.71 -21.27 25.54
CA LEU A 359 9.26 -20.38 26.55
C LEU A 359 10.61 -20.89 27.07
N PRO A 360 11.67 -20.05 27.12
CA PRO A 360 12.88 -20.37 27.85
C PRO A 360 12.59 -20.71 29.33
N GLU A 361 13.42 -21.56 29.93
CA GLU A 361 13.27 -21.95 31.33
C GLU A 361 13.26 -20.73 32.26
N GLY A 362 12.26 -20.64 33.14
CA GLY A 362 12.09 -19.54 34.08
C GLY A 362 11.53 -18.25 33.47
N ALA A 363 11.19 -18.24 32.19
CA ALA A 363 10.60 -17.05 31.56
C ALA A 363 9.25 -16.70 32.20
N GLN A 364 9.04 -15.40 32.43
CA GLN A 364 7.79 -14.87 32.94
C GLN A 364 7.16 -13.93 31.91
N ILE A 365 5.87 -13.99 31.78
CA ILE A 365 5.09 -13.11 30.91
C ILE A 365 4.32 -12.13 31.77
N ASP A 366 4.63 -10.85 31.59
CA ASP A 366 3.96 -9.72 32.23
C ASP A 366 3.21 -8.91 31.15
N PRO A 367 1.88 -8.76 31.25
CA PRO A 367 1.10 -8.02 30.26
C PRO A 367 1.34 -6.50 30.27
N HIS A 368 2.15 -5.99 31.19
CA HIS A 368 2.53 -4.57 31.27
C HIS A 368 3.92 -4.27 30.68
N SER A 369 4.64 -5.29 30.21
CA SER A 369 6.00 -5.18 29.74
C SER A 369 6.22 -5.94 28.42
N PHE A 370 7.17 -5.48 27.61
CA PHE A 370 7.66 -6.32 26.53
C PHE A 370 8.32 -7.59 27.09
N VAL A 371 8.13 -8.71 26.40
CA VAL A 371 8.84 -9.94 26.72
C VAL A 371 10.36 -9.73 26.66
N SER A 372 11.11 -10.54 27.41
CA SER A 372 12.58 -10.48 27.36
C SER A 372 13.12 -10.79 25.95
N ASN A 373 14.36 -10.37 25.68
CA ASN A 373 15.00 -10.63 24.39
C ASN A 373 15.08 -12.14 24.06
N ASP A 374 15.29 -13.00 25.06
CA ASP A 374 15.34 -14.46 24.86
C ASP A 374 13.97 -15.02 24.47
N VAL A 375 12.91 -14.55 25.13
CA VAL A 375 11.52 -14.92 24.78
C VAL A 375 11.19 -14.40 23.38
N ARG A 376 11.56 -13.15 23.05
CA ARG A 376 11.35 -12.59 21.72
C ARG A 376 12.07 -13.43 20.65
N ALA A 377 13.33 -13.78 20.85
CA ALA A 377 14.09 -14.61 19.92
C ALA A 377 13.45 -15.98 19.72
N ALA A 378 13.01 -16.62 20.81
CA ALA A 378 12.29 -17.91 20.76
C ALA A 378 10.98 -17.81 19.96
N LEU A 379 10.22 -16.73 20.15
CA LEU A 379 8.98 -16.46 19.40
C LEU A 379 9.26 -16.21 17.92
N MET A 380 10.24 -15.37 17.60
CA MET A 380 10.64 -15.09 16.21
C MET A 380 11.05 -16.36 15.46
N GLU A 381 11.73 -17.30 16.13
CA GLU A 381 12.09 -18.58 15.52
C GLU A 381 10.90 -19.55 15.44
N ALA A 382 10.11 -19.70 16.51
CA ALA A 382 8.98 -20.62 16.55
C ALA A 382 7.90 -20.27 15.52
N TYR A 383 7.61 -18.97 15.37
CA TYR A 383 6.59 -18.44 14.45
C TYR A 383 7.16 -17.86 13.16
N LYS A 384 8.44 -18.13 12.85
CA LYS A 384 9.04 -17.74 11.58
C LYS A 384 8.13 -18.14 10.42
N HIS A 385 7.80 -17.18 9.55
CA HIS A 385 6.92 -17.44 8.43
C HIS A 385 7.55 -18.45 7.44
N PRO A 386 6.77 -19.35 6.81
CA PRO A 386 7.31 -20.33 5.86
C PRO A 386 8.16 -19.70 4.74
N ILE A 387 7.78 -18.55 4.20
CA ILE A 387 8.57 -17.80 3.20
C ILE A 387 9.99 -17.52 3.73
N HIS A 388 10.11 -17.06 4.96
CA HIS A 388 11.42 -16.77 5.55
C HIS A 388 12.23 -18.04 5.80
N ARG A 389 11.58 -19.16 6.20
CA ARG A 389 12.29 -20.45 6.36
C ARG A 389 12.93 -20.91 5.05
N GLU A 390 12.30 -20.55 3.92
CA GLU A 390 12.76 -20.93 2.59
C GLU A 390 13.89 -20.03 2.06
N ILE A 391 13.78 -18.69 2.23
CA ILE A 391 14.61 -17.76 1.46
C ILE A 391 15.40 -16.74 2.32
N GLU A 392 15.29 -16.76 3.65
CA GLU A 392 15.86 -15.73 4.55
C GLU A 392 17.36 -15.48 4.32
N ASP A 393 18.17 -16.54 4.26
CA ASP A 393 19.63 -16.39 4.13
C ASP A 393 20.00 -15.72 2.80
N LYS A 394 19.35 -16.14 1.72
CA LYS A 394 19.57 -15.55 0.40
C LYS A 394 19.04 -14.09 0.36
N ALA A 395 17.91 -13.83 0.97
CA ALA A 395 17.34 -12.49 1.05
C ALA A 395 18.26 -11.52 1.80
N LYS A 396 18.83 -11.93 2.91
CA LYS A 396 19.82 -11.13 3.66
C LYS A 396 21.12 -10.92 2.89
N GLN A 397 21.55 -11.91 2.10
CA GLN A 397 22.74 -11.80 1.26
C GLN A 397 22.55 -10.85 0.09
N VAL A 398 21.43 -10.94 -0.63
CA VAL A 398 21.13 -10.10 -1.80
C VAL A 398 20.75 -8.69 -1.36
N GLY A 399 19.98 -8.56 -0.26
CA GLY A 399 19.64 -7.27 0.32
C GLY A 399 18.42 -6.59 -0.29
N GLY A 400 18.41 -5.26 -0.25
CA GLY A 400 17.23 -4.43 -0.49
C GLY A 400 16.39 -4.31 0.79
N HIS A 401 16.57 -3.18 1.51
CA HIS A 401 15.93 -2.92 2.82
C HIS A 401 16.03 -4.11 3.80
N GLY A 402 17.25 -4.65 3.95
CA GLY A 402 17.48 -5.78 4.85
C GLY A 402 17.02 -7.15 4.33
N GLY A 403 16.59 -7.23 3.06
CA GLY A 403 16.17 -8.47 2.39
C GLY A 403 14.69 -8.49 1.97
N MET A 404 13.84 -7.62 2.53
CA MET A 404 12.40 -7.63 2.21
C MET A 404 12.11 -7.36 0.73
N ASP A 405 12.89 -6.51 0.06
CA ASP A 405 12.74 -6.27 -1.39
C ASP A 405 13.01 -7.55 -2.19
N PHE A 406 14.02 -8.33 -1.79
CA PHE A 406 14.31 -9.60 -2.47
C PHE A 406 13.23 -10.64 -2.23
N VAL A 407 12.71 -10.75 -1.00
CA VAL A 407 11.58 -11.66 -0.69
C VAL A 407 10.37 -11.31 -1.54
N MET A 408 10.05 -10.03 -1.69
CA MET A 408 8.96 -9.53 -2.53
C MET A 408 9.14 -9.95 -4.00
N ASP A 409 10.31 -9.66 -4.58
CA ASP A 409 10.62 -10.01 -5.98
C ASP A 409 10.61 -11.54 -6.18
N TYR A 410 11.16 -12.30 -5.23
CA TYR A 410 11.12 -13.77 -5.23
C TYR A 410 9.68 -14.30 -5.25
N ARG A 411 8.81 -13.79 -4.38
CA ARG A 411 7.42 -14.24 -4.30
C ARG A 411 6.62 -13.92 -5.57
N LEU A 412 6.83 -12.76 -6.15
CA LEU A 412 6.24 -12.40 -7.44
C LEU A 412 6.62 -13.43 -8.52
N VAL A 413 7.91 -13.69 -8.69
CA VAL A 413 8.41 -14.63 -9.69
C VAL A 413 7.95 -16.06 -9.39
N TYR A 414 8.02 -16.49 -8.12
CA TYR A 414 7.57 -17.82 -7.70
C TYR A 414 6.09 -18.06 -8.02
N CYS A 415 5.21 -17.11 -7.73
CA CYS A 415 3.79 -17.24 -8.04
C CYS A 415 3.53 -17.30 -9.54
N LEU A 416 4.18 -16.46 -10.35
CA LEU A 416 4.05 -16.50 -11.82
C LEU A 416 4.56 -17.81 -12.41
N GLN A 417 5.71 -18.30 -11.94
CA GLN A 417 6.28 -19.57 -12.42
C GLN A 417 5.41 -20.79 -12.14
N ASN A 418 4.68 -20.76 -11.03
CA ASN A 418 3.89 -21.89 -10.56
C ASN A 418 2.38 -21.75 -10.84
N GLY A 419 1.95 -20.67 -11.49
CA GLY A 419 0.52 -20.42 -11.75
C GLY A 419 -0.28 -20.31 -10.45
N LEU A 420 0.22 -19.53 -9.50
CA LEU A 420 -0.38 -19.32 -8.18
C LEU A 420 -0.92 -17.89 -8.06
N PRO A 421 -1.97 -17.67 -7.23
CA PRO A 421 -2.36 -16.32 -6.86
C PRO A 421 -1.18 -15.54 -6.25
N LEU A 422 -1.10 -14.24 -6.55
CA LEU A 422 -0.10 -13.37 -5.93
C LEU A 422 -0.46 -13.11 -4.45
N ASP A 423 0.55 -12.85 -3.64
CA ASP A 423 0.39 -12.50 -2.22
C ASP A 423 -0.25 -11.12 -2.04
N GLN A 424 -0.05 -10.24 -3.00
CA GLN A 424 -0.67 -8.92 -3.14
C GLN A 424 -1.33 -8.87 -4.53
N ASP A 425 -2.62 -8.60 -4.57
CA ASP A 425 -3.38 -8.51 -5.82
C ASP A 425 -3.69 -7.04 -6.20
N VAL A 426 -4.44 -6.84 -7.27
CA VAL A 426 -4.79 -5.49 -7.72
C VAL A 426 -5.69 -4.74 -6.73
N TYR A 427 -6.44 -5.45 -5.89
CA TYR A 427 -7.27 -4.82 -4.87
C TYR A 427 -6.42 -4.29 -3.72
N ASP A 428 -5.36 -5.00 -3.30
CA ASP A 428 -4.34 -4.48 -2.38
C ASP A 428 -3.72 -3.20 -2.94
N ALA A 429 -3.33 -3.23 -4.23
CA ALA A 429 -2.74 -2.07 -4.89
C ALA A 429 -3.68 -0.85 -4.89
N ALA A 430 -4.96 -1.04 -5.17
CA ALA A 430 -5.96 0.02 -5.19
C ALA A 430 -6.30 0.53 -3.77
N GLU A 431 -6.61 -0.39 -2.83
CA GLU A 431 -7.00 -0.03 -1.46
C GLU A 431 -5.90 0.69 -0.69
N TRP A 432 -4.63 0.27 -0.86
CA TRP A 432 -3.55 0.93 -0.13
C TRP A 432 -3.13 2.25 -0.79
N SER A 433 -3.33 2.39 -2.09
CA SER A 433 -3.02 3.64 -2.81
C SER A 433 -4.09 4.71 -2.66
N CYS A 434 -5.38 4.36 -2.55
CA CYS A 434 -6.47 5.34 -2.49
C CYS A 434 -6.41 6.25 -1.25
N ILE A 435 -5.72 5.83 -0.19
CA ILE A 435 -5.56 6.59 1.06
C ILE A 435 -5.02 7.99 0.79
N GLY A 436 -4.16 8.17 -0.23
CA GLY A 436 -3.63 9.48 -0.61
C GLY A 436 -4.74 10.50 -0.87
N GLU A 437 -5.63 10.24 -1.81
CA GLU A 437 -6.74 11.15 -2.16
C GLU A 437 -7.81 11.20 -1.08
N LEU A 438 -8.17 10.07 -0.48
CA LEU A 438 -9.21 10.05 0.57
C LEU A 438 -8.80 10.86 1.79
N SER A 439 -7.54 10.74 2.24
CA SER A 439 -7.01 11.52 3.36
C SER A 439 -6.93 13.02 3.05
N ALA A 440 -6.49 13.36 1.82
CA ALA A 440 -6.46 14.74 1.34
C ALA A 440 -7.86 15.35 1.33
N THR A 441 -8.85 14.60 0.86
CA THR A 441 -10.26 15.02 0.80
C THR A 441 -10.84 15.21 2.20
N SER A 442 -10.58 14.29 3.14
CA SER A 442 -10.96 14.45 4.54
C SER A 442 -10.37 15.74 5.14
N ALA A 443 -9.07 15.95 4.99
CA ALA A 443 -8.38 17.13 5.52
C ALA A 443 -8.86 18.43 4.85
N LYS A 444 -9.19 18.42 3.55
CA LYS A 444 -9.80 19.55 2.80
C LYS A 444 -11.15 19.96 3.41
N HIS A 445 -11.91 18.99 3.92
CA HIS A 445 -13.24 19.16 4.48
C HIS A 445 -13.26 19.08 6.03
N ASN A 446 -12.24 19.62 6.70
CA ASN A 446 -12.13 19.72 8.17
C ASN A 446 -12.24 18.35 8.88
N SER A 447 -11.56 17.35 8.34
CA SER A 447 -11.57 15.97 8.86
C SER A 447 -12.96 15.30 8.79
N MET A 448 -13.76 15.66 7.81
CA MET A 448 -15.02 14.95 7.55
C MET A 448 -14.74 13.50 7.18
N PRO A 449 -15.54 12.54 7.68
CA PRO A 449 -15.39 11.15 7.28
C PRO A 449 -15.52 10.96 5.77
N VAL A 450 -14.64 10.16 5.21
CA VAL A 450 -14.63 9.77 3.78
C VAL A 450 -14.80 8.25 3.70
N ALA A 451 -15.83 7.80 3.01
CA ALA A 451 -16.04 6.37 2.74
C ALA A 451 -14.90 5.82 1.88
N VAL A 452 -14.37 4.67 2.25
CA VAL A 452 -13.38 3.97 1.42
C VAL A 452 -14.12 3.13 0.38
N PRO A 453 -13.86 3.30 -0.93
CA PRO A 453 -14.50 2.53 -1.97
C PRO A 453 -14.22 1.03 -1.84
N ASP A 454 -15.22 0.20 -2.11
CA ASP A 454 -15.04 -1.24 -2.16
C ASP A 454 -14.58 -1.67 -3.57
N PHE A 455 -13.27 -1.71 -3.77
CA PHE A 455 -12.69 -2.10 -5.07
C PHE A 455 -13.02 -3.53 -5.48
N THR A 456 -13.45 -4.38 -4.56
CA THR A 456 -13.90 -5.76 -4.85
C THR A 456 -15.36 -5.82 -5.32
N ARG A 457 -16.10 -4.71 -5.23
CA ARG A 457 -17.51 -4.62 -5.62
C ARG A 457 -18.41 -5.63 -4.90
N GLY A 458 -18.24 -5.76 -3.58
CA GLY A 458 -18.98 -6.66 -2.71
C GLY A 458 -18.38 -8.06 -2.57
N ASP A 459 -17.27 -8.35 -3.25
CA ASP A 459 -16.64 -9.66 -3.20
C ASP A 459 -15.66 -9.84 -2.02
N TRP A 460 -15.46 -8.81 -1.19
CA TRP A 460 -14.48 -8.74 -0.09
C TRP A 460 -14.54 -9.90 0.91
N ASN A 461 -15.65 -10.60 1.02
CA ASN A 461 -15.84 -11.74 1.94
C ASN A 461 -15.85 -13.11 1.25
N LYS A 462 -15.57 -13.19 -0.05
CA LYS A 462 -15.46 -14.46 -0.79
C LYS A 462 -14.27 -15.30 -0.35
N LEU A 463 -13.18 -14.64 0.02
CA LEU A 463 -12.01 -15.27 0.63
C LEU A 463 -12.06 -15.07 2.15
N GLN A 464 -11.52 -16.04 2.90
CA GLN A 464 -11.44 -15.96 4.36
C GLN A 464 -9.99 -16.09 4.80
N GLY A 465 -9.45 -14.96 5.28
CA GLY A 465 -8.06 -14.84 5.68
C GLY A 465 -7.07 -14.80 4.51
N LEU A 466 -5.96 -14.10 4.72
CA LEU A 466 -4.83 -14.09 3.79
C LEU A 466 -4.13 -15.45 3.82
N LYS A 467 -3.89 -16.01 2.66
CA LYS A 467 -3.15 -17.27 2.48
C LYS A 467 -2.09 -17.09 1.42
N PHE A 468 -0.86 -17.30 1.78
CA PHE A 468 0.24 -17.39 0.83
C PHE A 468 0.18 -18.71 0.10
N ALA A 469 0.22 -18.68 -1.23
CA ALA A 469 0.13 -19.86 -2.05
C ALA A 469 1.50 -20.54 -2.19
N TYR A 470 1.50 -21.87 -2.13
CA TYR A 470 2.67 -22.75 -2.34
C TYR A 470 2.31 -23.90 -3.29
N LYS A 471 3.31 -24.40 -4.03
CA LYS A 471 3.18 -25.57 -4.89
C LYS A 471 3.41 -26.86 -4.10
#